data_7525b988fefd3308a51ecaba99e1ae69
#
_entry.id   7525b988fefd3308a51ecaba99e1ae69
#
_cell.length_a   1.000
_cell.length_b   1.000
_cell.length_c   1.000
_cell.angle_alpha   90.00
_cell.angle_beta   90.00
_cell.angle_gamma   90.00
#
_symmetry.space_group_name_H-M   'P 1'
#
loop_
_entity.id
_entity.type
_entity.pdbx_description
1 polymer ?
#
loop_
_entity_poly.entity_id
_entity_poly.type
_entity_poly.pdbx_seq_one_letter_code
_entity_poly.pdbx_strand_id
1 'polypeptide(L)'
;MCSSDLANSGITSINQLNGKNVATTTGTTSVQHLRRHERAAGVDFKEVYGKDHAESFLLLESGRADAFVMDGSILAGNIALSKNPSDFRIAGEVLSVEPIAIMMRKDDAALKKVADDTIKALASSGELAKMYDKWFVQPIPPKNTRVGLPVSDNTKAAWANLNDKPMEDYAKK
;
A
#
# COMPACT_ATOMS: atom_id res chain seq x y z
N MET A 1 -0.98 1.04 4.73
CA MET A 1 0.07 0.00 4.72
C MET A 1 -0.49 -1.24 5.41
N CYS A 2 -0.31 -2.40 4.83
CA CYS A 2 -0.84 -3.69 5.30
C CYS A 2 0.27 -4.74 5.24
N SER A 3 0.01 -5.96 5.69
CA SER A 3 0.87 -7.11 5.43
C SER A 3 0.21 -8.05 4.41
N SER A 4 1.02 -8.73 3.58
CA SER A 4 0.58 -9.90 2.85
C SER A 4 1.26 -11.13 3.44
N ASP A 5 0.54 -12.25 3.50
CA ASP A 5 1.04 -13.52 3.99
C ASP A 5 0.53 -14.68 3.12
N LEU A 6 0.97 -15.88 3.45
CA LEU A 6 0.43 -17.10 2.83
C LEU A 6 -1.03 -17.29 3.26
N ALA A 7 -1.91 -17.60 2.31
CA ALA A 7 -3.36 -17.72 2.54
C ALA A 7 -3.72 -18.67 3.69
N ASN A 8 -2.89 -19.69 3.93
CA ASN A 8 -3.08 -20.71 4.96
C ASN A 8 -2.31 -20.47 6.26
N SER A 9 -1.65 -19.32 6.43
CA SER A 9 -0.81 -19.03 7.61
C SER A 9 -1.60 -18.87 8.91
N GLY A 10 -2.89 -18.53 8.82
CA GLY A 10 -3.73 -18.18 9.98
C GLY A 10 -3.42 -16.81 10.60
N ILE A 11 -2.47 -16.04 10.02
CA ILE A 11 -2.07 -14.72 10.52
C ILE A 11 -3.20 -13.73 10.21
N THR A 12 -3.75 -13.09 11.23
CA THR A 12 -4.81 -12.07 11.12
C THR A 12 -4.40 -10.73 11.71
N SER A 13 -3.30 -10.68 12.45
CA SER A 13 -2.74 -9.48 13.07
C SER A 13 -1.22 -9.46 12.92
N ILE A 14 -0.65 -8.28 12.74
CA ILE A 14 0.80 -8.10 12.64
C ILE A 14 1.53 -8.55 13.92
N ASN A 15 0.88 -8.50 15.08
CA ASN A 15 1.47 -8.95 16.34
C ASN A 15 1.76 -10.47 16.37
N GLN A 16 1.07 -11.26 15.53
CA GLN A 16 1.33 -12.69 15.38
C GLN A 16 2.61 -12.99 14.60
N LEU A 17 3.25 -11.96 14.03
CA LEU A 17 4.55 -12.04 13.38
C LEU A 17 5.73 -11.93 14.34
N ASN A 18 5.50 -11.81 15.65
CA ASN A 18 6.56 -11.74 16.65
C ASN A 18 7.55 -12.91 16.49
N GLY A 19 8.83 -12.60 16.36
CA GLY A 19 9.91 -13.57 16.13
C GLY A 19 9.98 -14.18 14.72
N LYS A 20 9.06 -13.80 13.80
CA LYS A 20 9.00 -14.28 12.41
C LYS A 20 9.79 -13.41 11.46
N ASN A 21 10.11 -13.95 10.29
CA ASN A 21 10.77 -13.20 9.22
C ASN A 21 9.76 -12.32 8.49
N VAL A 22 9.95 -11.00 8.54
CA VAL A 22 9.08 -10.03 7.91
C VAL A 22 9.84 -9.31 6.80
N ALA A 23 9.42 -9.54 5.55
CA ALA A 23 9.98 -8.85 4.40
C ALA A 23 9.50 -7.40 4.34
N THR A 24 10.39 -6.51 3.92
CA THR A 24 10.09 -5.13 3.57
C THR A 24 11.09 -4.62 2.53
N THR A 25 10.80 -3.49 1.89
CA THR A 25 11.67 -2.93 0.86
C THR A 25 12.58 -1.86 1.46
N THR A 26 13.87 -1.98 1.20
CA THR A 26 14.88 -1.04 1.68
C THR A 26 14.55 0.42 1.30
N GLY A 27 14.72 1.33 2.25
CA GLY A 27 14.56 2.77 2.02
C GLY A 27 13.12 3.28 1.91
N THR A 28 12.12 2.45 2.23
CA THR A 28 10.71 2.84 2.22
C THR A 28 10.23 3.31 3.59
N THR A 29 9.10 4.03 3.61
CA THR A 29 8.39 4.40 4.84
C THR A 29 7.88 3.18 5.60
N SER A 30 7.65 2.06 4.90
CA SER A 30 7.22 0.78 5.49
C SER A 30 8.15 0.30 6.60
N VAL A 31 9.47 0.45 6.42
CA VAL A 31 10.48 0.12 7.45
C VAL A 31 10.25 0.93 8.72
N GLN A 32 9.99 2.23 8.57
CA GLN A 32 9.80 3.12 9.71
C GLN A 32 8.49 2.80 10.47
N HIS A 33 7.42 2.48 9.73
CA HIS A 33 6.13 2.10 10.33
C HIS A 33 6.22 0.76 11.03
N LEU A 34 6.90 -0.22 10.43
CA LEU A 34 7.13 -1.53 11.04
C LEU A 34 7.86 -1.37 12.39
N ARG A 35 8.99 -0.66 12.41
CA ARG A 35 9.76 -0.41 13.64
C ARG A 35 9.02 0.44 14.67
N ARG A 36 8.17 1.36 14.23
CA ARG A 36 7.29 2.10 15.15
C ARG A 36 6.31 1.16 15.82
N HIS A 37 5.71 0.25 15.05
CA HIS A 37 4.79 -0.74 15.57
C HIS A 37 5.47 -1.70 16.56
N GLU A 38 6.67 -2.21 16.25
CA GLU A 38 7.46 -3.04 17.16
C GLU A 38 7.62 -2.40 18.53
N ARG A 39 8.08 -1.13 18.54
CA ARG A 39 8.26 -0.39 19.80
C ARG A 39 6.97 -0.15 20.55
N ALA A 40 5.88 0.11 19.86
CA ALA A 40 4.58 0.40 20.46
C ALA A 40 3.90 -0.85 21.02
N ALA A 41 4.03 -1.98 20.34
CA ALA A 41 3.37 -3.24 20.69
C ALA A 41 4.26 -4.18 21.55
N GLY A 42 5.56 -3.86 21.68
CA GLY A 42 6.51 -4.72 22.40
C GLY A 42 6.75 -6.06 21.69
N VAL A 43 6.71 -6.07 20.37
CA VAL A 43 7.01 -7.21 19.51
C VAL A 43 8.34 -7.01 18.81
N ASP A 44 8.97 -8.10 18.34
CA ASP A 44 10.23 -8.07 17.63
C ASP A 44 10.12 -8.91 16.35
N PHE A 45 10.37 -8.28 15.20
CA PHE A 45 10.34 -8.93 13.89
C PHE A 45 11.76 -9.17 13.40
N LYS A 46 11.99 -10.30 12.74
CA LYS A 46 13.23 -10.53 11.99
C LYS A 46 13.09 -9.89 10.62
N GLU A 47 13.47 -8.61 10.50
CA GLU A 47 13.38 -7.86 9.27
C GLU A 47 14.29 -8.47 8.19
N VAL A 48 13.72 -8.80 7.03
CA VAL A 48 14.44 -9.21 5.82
C VAL A 48 14.17 -8.24 4.69
N TYR A 49 15.19 -7.86 3.94
CA TYR A 49 15.11 -6.73 3.02
C TYR A 49 15.27 -7.16 1.57
N GLY A 50 14.34 -6.71 0.72
CA GLY A 50 14.54 -6.67 -0.72
C GLY A 50 15.03 -5.29 -1.17
N LYS A 51 15.73 -5.22 -2.28
CA LYS A 51 16.17 -3.96 -2.91
C LYS A 51 15.02 -3.22 -3.59
N ASP A 52 14.00 -3.96 -4.02
CA ASP A 52 12.77 -3.48 -4.61
C ASP A 52 11.57 -4.33 -4.18
N HIS A 53 10.35 -3.91 -4.57
CA HIS A 53 9.13 -4.58 -4.13
C HIS A 53 8.97 -6.00 -4.69
N ALA A 54 9.49 -6.25 -5.89
CA ALA A 54 9.43 -7.58 -6.50
C ALA A 54 10.34 -8.56 -5.77
N GLU A 55 11.57 -8.14 -5.41
CA GLU A 55 12.48 -8.95 -4.62
C GLU A 55 11.93 -9.20 -3.21
N SER A 56 11.34 -8.18 -2.57
CA SER A 56 10.71 -8.33 -1.26
C SER A 56 9.56 -9.33 -1.29
N PHE A 57 8.74 -9.28 -2.33
CA PHE A 57 7.65 -10.25 -2.51
C PHE A 57 8.21 -11.67 -2.80
N LEU A 58 9.30 -11.78 -3.55
CA LEU A 58 9.97 -13.07 -3.80
C LEU A 58 10.50 -13.71 -2.50
N LEU A 59 10.87 -12.93 -1.49
CA LEU A 59 11.23 -13.47 -0.18
C LEU A 59 10.04 -14.20 0.47
N LEU A 60 8.83 -13.65 0.33
CA LEU A 60 7.60 -14.30 0.78
C LEU A 60 7.27 -15.54 -0.08
N GLU A 61 7.29 -15.40 -1.41
CA GLU A 61 7.01 -16.50 -2.36
C GLU A 61 7.93 -17.72 -2.16
N SER A 62 9.20 -17.47 -1.83
CA SER A 62 10.21 -18.51 -1.62
C SER A 62 10.22 -19.08 -0.20
N GLY A 63 9.33 -18.62 0.69
CA GLY A 63 9.27 -19.04 2.09
C GLY A 63 10.44 -18.54 2.95
N ARG A 64 11.21 -17.56 2.48
CA ARG A 64 12.28 -16.90 3.27
C ARG A 64 11.74 -15.82 4.19
N ALA A 65 10.52 -15.37 3.96
CA ALA A 65 9.77 -14.51 4.86
C ALA A 65 8.38 -15.10 5.12
N ASP A 66 7.85 -14.86 6.31
CA ASP A 66 6.51 -15.28 6.72
C ASP A 66 5.44 -14.27 6.28
N ALA A 67 5.84 -13.00 6.13
CA ALA A 67 4.98 -11.91 5.65
C ALA A 67 5.79 -10.85 4.90
N PHE A 68 5.09 -10.05 4.08
CA PHE A 68 5.63 -8.86 3.43
C PHE A 68 4.80 -7.63 3.80
N VAL A 69 5.43 -6.63 4.41
CA VAL A 69 4.77 -5.38 4.85
C VAL A 69 5.05 -4.27 3.86
N MET A 70 3.99 -3.75 3.24
CA MET A 70 4.04 -2.72 2.20
C MET A 70 2.67 -2.06 2.00
N ASP A 71 2.58 -1.07 1.09
CA ASP A 71 1.32 -0.46 0.69
C ASP A 71 0.35 -1.48 0.08
N GLY A 72 -0.92 -1.39 0.45
CA GLY A 72 -1.93 -2.36 0.01
C GLY A 72 -2.07 -2.48 -1.51
N SER A 73 -1.90 -1.38 -2.25
CA SER A 73 -1.91 -1.38 -3.72
C SER A 73 -0.72 -2.13 -4.32
N ILE A 74 0.45 -1.99 -3.72
CA ILE A 74 1.68 -2.69 -4.13
C ILE A 74 1.55 -4.18 -3.81
N LEU A 75 1.06 -4.53 -2.62
CA LEU A 75 0.80 -5.91 -2.24
C LEU A 75 -0.18 -6.58 -3.20
N ALA A 76 -1.32 -5.95 -3.46
CA ALA A 76 -2.33 -6.47 -4.38
C ALA A 76 -1.78 -6.66 -5.80
N GLY A 77 -0.97 -5.71 -6.28
CA GLY A 77 -0.30 -5.81 -7.58
C GLY A 77 0.69 -6.98 -7.66
N ASN A 78 1.53 -7.17 -6.64
CA ASN A 78 2.46 -8.31 -6.59
C ASN A 78 1.71 -9.64 -6.53
N ILE A 79 0.68 -9.76 -5.69
CA ILE A 79 -0.17 -10.94 -5.61
C ILE A 79 -0.79 -11.26 -6.99
N ALA A 80 -1.36 -10.26 -7.65
CA ALA A 80 -2.00 -10.44 -8.97
C ALA A 80 -1.01 -10.88 -10.07
N LEU A 81 0.28 -10.55 -9.92
CA LEU A 81 1.35 -10.93 -10.85
C LEU A 81 2.07 -12.23 -10.45
N SER A 82 1.83 -12.75 -9.26
CA SER A 82 2.45 -13.99 -8.78
C SER A 82 2.02 -15.19 -9.60
N LYS A 83 2.78 -16.27 -9.50
CA LYS A 83 2.47 -17.52 -10.21
C LYS A 83 1.13 -18.12 -9.77
N ASN A 84 0.84 -18.07 -8.47
CA ASN A 84 -0.38 -18.58 -7.86
C ASN A 84 -0.98 -17.52 -6.92
N PRO A 85 -1.77 -16.57 -7.42
CA PRO A 85 -2.34 -15.48 -6.59
C PRO A 85 -3.18 -15.98 -5.41
N SER A 86 -3.81 -17.16 -5.53
CA SER A 86 -4.61 -17.76 -4.46
C SER A 86 -3.82 -18.22 -3.24
N ASP A 87 -2.49 -18.33 -3.35
CA ASP A 87 -1.62 -18.72 -2.26
C ASP A 87 -1.33 -17.56 -1.30
N PHE A 88 -1.73 -16.35 -1.67
CA PHE A 88 -1.46 -15.13 -0.91
C PHE A 88 -2.74 -14.36 -0.59
N ARG A 89 -2.68 -13.59 0.48
CA ARG A 89 -3.75 -12.65 0.88
C ARG A 89 -3.16 -11.41 1.53
N ILE A 90 -3.90 -10.33 1.51
CA ILE A 90 -3.62 -9.15 2.33
C ILE A 90 -4.34 -9.34 3.67
N ALA A 91 -3.61 -9.23 4.76
CA ALA A 91 -4.11 -9.46 6.12
C ALA A 91 -3.54 -8.43 7.10
N GLY A 92 -4.04 -8.45 8.32
CA GLY A 92 -3.60 -7.58 9.40
C GLY A 92 -4.20 -6.18 9.36
N GLU A 93 -3.77 -5.40 10.32
CA GLU A 93 -4.24 -4.02 10.53
C GLU A 93 -3.60 -3.06 9.53
N VAL A 94 -4.30 -1.94 9.26
CA VAL A 94 -3.71 -0.82 8.53
C VAL A 94 -2.74 -0.07 9.44
N LEU A 95 -1.44 -0.19 9.19
CA LEU A 95 -0.39 0.40 10.02
C LEU A 95 -0.25 1.91 9.83
N SER A 96 -0.55 2.41 8.64
CA SER A 96 -0.52 3.84 8.31
C SER A 96 -1.43 4.16 7.15
N VAL A 97 -1.86 5.42 7.10
CA VAL A 97 -2.51 6.02 5.94
C VAL A 97 -1.58 7.12 5.43
N GLU A 98 -1.14 7.01 4.20
CA GLU A 98 -0.19 7.95 3.59
C GLU A 98 -0.86 8.64 2.38
N PRO A 99 -0.86 9.98 2.34
CA PRO A 99 -1.36 10.71 1.18
C PRO A 99 -0.39 10.55 0.00
N ILE A 100 -0.93 10.30 -1.18
CA ILE A 100 -0.17 10.36 -2.42
C ILE A 100 -0.39 11.72 -3.06
N ALA A 101 0.68 12.41 -3.41
CA ALA A 101 0.63 13.76 -3.93
C ALA A 101 1.55 13.94 -5.14
N ILE A 102 1.29 15.00 -5.92
CA ILE A 102 2.14 15.38 -7.05
C ILE A 102 3.22 16.32 -6.53
N MET A 103 4.49 15.93 -6.68
CA MET A 103 5.64 16.77 -6.34
C MET A 103 5.92 17.78 -7.46
N MET A 104 6.12 19.04 -7.07
CA MET A 104 6.43 20.12 -8.00
C MET A 104 7.38 21.13 -7.36
N ARG A 105 7.90 22.09 -8.15
CA ARG A 105 8.71 23.17 -7.61
C ARG A 105 7.88 24.00 -6.62
N LYS A 106 8.50 24.38 -5.49
CA LYS A 106 7.82 25.13 -4.42
C LYS A 106 7.22 26.47 -4.87
N ASP A 107 7.89 27.14 -5.80
CA ASP A 107 7.51 28.47 -6.27
C ASP A 107 6.68 28.44 -7.57
N ASP A 108 6.26 27.27 -8.03
CA ASP A 108 5.45 27.12 -9.24
C ASP A 108 3.94 27.12 -8.90
N ALA A 109 3.45 28.30 -8.53
CA ALA A 109 2.03 28.48 -8.21
C ALA A 109 1.11 28.21 -9.43
N ALA A 110 1.59 28.42 -10.65
CA ALA A 110 0.82 28.17 -11.86
C ALA A 110 0.60 26.66 -12.06
N LEU A 111 1.65 25.85 -11.97
CA LEU A 111 1.55 24.40 -12.07
C LEU A 111 0.71 23.83 -10.92
N LYS A 112 0.90 24.34 -9.68
CA LYS A 112 0.08 23.93 -8.54
C LYS A 112 -1.40 24.14 -8.80
N LYS A 113 -1.76 25.34 -9.29
CA LYS A 113 -3.15 25.64 -9.61
C LYS A 113 -3.73 24.69 -10.67
N VAL A 114 -3.01 24.41 -11.73
CA VAL A 114 -3.46 23.49 -12.79
C VAL A 114 -3.64 22.08 -12.22
N ALA A 115 -2.71 21.58 -11.42
CA ALA A 115 -2.82 20.27 -10.80
C ALA A 115 -4.02 20.18 -9.85
N ASP A 116 -4.18 21.17 -8.96
CA ASP A 116 -5.29 21.23 -8.00
C ASP A 116 -6.66 21.28 -8.70
N ASP A 117 -6.78 22.15 -9.72
CA ASP A 117 -8.05 22.30 -10.46
C ASP A 117 -8.38 21.02 -11.24
N THR A 118 -7.37 20.36 -11.83
CA THR A 118 -7.54 19.08 -12.54
C THR A 118 -8.02 17.99 -11.60
N ILE A 119 -7.36 17.83 -10.44
CA ILE A 119 -7.75 16.80 -9.46
C ILE A 119 -9.17 17.06 -8.94
N LYS A 120 -9.52 18.32 -8.65
CA LYS A 120 -10.87 18.72 -8.22
C LYS A 120 -11.92 18.40 -9.28
N ALA A 121 -11.63 18.70 -10.55
CA ALA A 121 -12.54 18.40 -11.66
C ALA A 121 -12.74 16.90 -11.82
N LEU A 122 -11.68 16.09 -11.75
CA LEU A 122 -11.74 14.64 -11.84
C LEU A 122 -12.51 14.01 -10.65
N ALA A 123 -12.35 14.56 -9.45
CA ALA A 123 -13.09 14.11 -8.28
C ALA A 123 -14.57 14.44 -8.39
N SER A 124 -14.91 15.68 -8.73
CA SER A 124 -16.30 16.15 -8.82
C SER A 124 -17.10 15.52 -9.96
N SER A 125 -16.43 15.17 -11.06
CA SER A 125 -17.06 14.47 -12.20
C SER A 125 -17.21 12.96 -12.00
N GLY A 126 -16.60 12.38 -10.94
CA GLY A 126 -16.55 10.94 -10.70
C GLY A 126 -15.50 10.20 -11.56
N GLU A 127 -14.70 10.92 -12.34
CA GLU A 127 -13.67 10.29 -13.19
C GLU A 127 -12.57 9.62 -12.36
N LEU A 128 -12.21 10.13 -11.16
CA LEU A 128 -11.27 9.43 -10.27
C LEU A 128 -11.75 8.02 -9.91
N ALA A 129 -13.04 7.85 -9.63
CA ALA A 129 -13.60 6.54 -9.32
C ALA A 129 -13.56 5.60 -10.53
N LYS A 130 -13.83 6.11 -11.74
CA LYS A 130 -13.73 5.32 -12.98
C LYS A 130 -12.28 4.94 -13.29
N MET A 131 -11.33 5.86 -13.09
CA MET A 131 -9.90 5.59 -13.26
C MET A 131 -9.43 4.53 -12.26
N TYR A 132 -9.87 4.62 -11.01
CA TYR A 132 -9.55 3.61 -10.01
C TYR A 132 -10.12 2.23 -10.40
N ASP A 133 -11.41 2.17 -10.78
CA ASP A 133 -12.04 0.94 -11.23
C ASP A 133 -11.26 0.32 -12.40
N LYS A 134 -10.94 1.12 -13.42
CA LYS A 134 -10.18 0.67 -14.59
C LYS A 134 -8.85 0.01 -14.24
N TRP A 135 -8.08 0.58 -13.29
CA TRP A 135 -6.71 0.15 -13.03
C TRP A 135 -6.55 -0.80 -11.84
N PHE A 136 -7.53 -0.84 -10.92
CA PHE A 136 -7.43 -1.66 -9.72
C PHE A 136 -8.50 -2.76 -9.63
N VAL A 137 -9.60 -2.64 -10.37
CA VAL A 137 -10.70 -3.61 -10.30
C VAL A 137 -10.87 -4.38 -11.60
N GLN A 138 -10.81 -3.70 -12.75
CA GLN A 138 -11.01 -4.32 -14.05
C GLN A 138 -9.76 -5.04 -14.56
N PRO A 139 -9.91 -5.99 -15.53
CA PRO A 139 -8.77 -6.62 -16.18
C PRO A 139 -7.93 -5.60 -16.95
N ILE A 140 -6.62 -5.61 -16.76
CA ILE A 140 -5.67 -4.66 -17.35
C ILE A 140 -5.00 -5.30 -18.58
N PRO A 141 -5.15 -4.71 -19.81
CA PRO A 141 -4.44 -5.18 -20.99
C PRO A 141 -2.91 -5.04 -20.84
N PRO A 142 -2.11 -5.84 -21.58
CA PRO A 142 -2.52 -6.87 -22.55
C PRO A 142 -2.79 -8.25 -21.91
N LYS A 143 -2.36 -8.46 -20.67
CA LYS A 143 -2.43 -9.77 -19.99
C LYS A 143 -3.78 -10.05 -19.33
N ASN A 144 -4.68 -9.06 -19.30
CA ASN A 144 -5.94 -9.12 -18.57
C ASN A 144 -5.76 -9.47 -17.08
N THR A 145 -4.63 -9.07 -16.49
CA THR A 145 -4.36 -9.23 -15.07
C THR A 145 -5.34 -8.36 -14.29
N ARG A 146 -5.95 -8.94 -13.29
CA ARG A 146 -6.86 -8.22 -12.38
C ARG A 146 -6.21 -8.06 -11.01
N VAL A 147 -5.99 -6.82 -10.58
CA VAL A 147 -5.48 -6.53 -9.23
C VAL A 147 -6.53 -6.85 -8.16
N GLY A 148 -7.81 -6.56 -8.46
CA GLY A 148 -8.93 -6.94 -7.60
C GLY A 148 -8.98 -6.16 -6.28
N LEU A 149 -8.42 -4.96 -6.22
CA LEU A 149 -8.36 -4.13 -5.01
C LEU A 149 -9.51 -3.11 -5.00
N PRO A 150 -10.56 -3.30 -4.19
CA PRO A 150 -11.63 -2.31 -4.04
C PRO A 150 -11.11 -1.00 -3.47
N VAL A 151 -11.73 0.12 -3.86
CA VAL A 151 -11.39 1.43 -3.28
C VAL A 151 -11.69 1.46 -1.79
N SER A 152 -10.72 1.87 -0.98
CA SER A 152 -10.87 1.96 0.47
C SER A 152 -11.71 3.17 0.88
N ASP A 153 -12.30 3.12 2.07
CA ASP A 153 -13.06 4.25 2.61
C ASP A 153 -12.16 5.46 2.88
N ASN A 154 -10.90 5.25 3.25
CA ASN A 154 -9.90 6.32 3.36
C ASN A 154 -9.67 7.02 2.02
N THR A 155 -9.57 6.27 0.91
CA THR A 155 -9.42 6.84 -0.44
C THR A 155 -10.67 7.61 -0.86
N LYS A 156 -11.87 7.07 -0.60
CA LYS A 156 -13.13 7.78 -0.88
C LYS A 156 -13.23 9.07 -0.09
N ALA A 157 -12.89 9.05 1.20
CA ALA A 157 -12.88 10.23 2.05
C ALA A 157 -11.87 11.28 1.57
N ALA A 158 -10.69 10.87 1.08
CA ALA A 158 -9.70 11.77 0.50
C ALA A 158 -10.23 12.45 -0.79
N TRP A 159 -10.92 11.72 -1.66
CA TRP A 159 -11.54 12.30 -2.86
C TRP A 159 -12.68 13.26 -2.54
N ALA A 160 -13.44 12.98 -1.47
CA ALA A 160 -14.51 13.86 -1.03
C ALA A 160 -14.01 15.15 -0.35
N ASN A 161 -12.78 15.14 0.17
CA ASN A 161 -12.19 16.25 0.90
C ASN A 161 -10.72 16.45 0.52
N LEU A 162 -10.53 16.86 -0.74
CA LEU A 162 -9.21 17.14 -1.31
C LEU A 162 -8.49 18.24 -0.52
N ASN A 163 -7.25 17.98 -0.15
CA ASN A 163 -6.40 18.91 0.58
C ASN A 163 -4.93 18.60 0.35
N ASP A 164 -4.05 19.49 0.81
CA ASP A 164 -2.59 19.37 0.73
C ASP A 164 -1.95 19.25 2.12
N LYS A 165 -2.66 18.65 3.07
CA LYS A 165 -2.16 18.43 4.43
C LYS A 165 -0.96 17.50 4.43
N PRO A 166 0.03 17.75 5.30
CA PRO A 166 1.19 16.89 5.43
C PRO A 166 0.81 15.52 6.05
N MET A 167 1.68 14.53 5.88
CA MET A 167 1.44 13.16 6.33
C MET A 167 1.12 13.06 7.82
N GLU A 168 1.71 13.92 8.65
CA GLU A 168 1.52 13.94 10.09
C GLU A 168 0.06 14.17 10.50
N ASP A 169 -0.72 14.87 9.68
CA ASP A 169 -2.13 15.12 9.95
C ASP A 169 -3.02 13.88 9.70
N TYR A 170 -2.51 12.91 8.96
CA TYR A 170 -3.19 11.62 8.72
C TYR A 170 -2.80 10.55 9.75
N ALA A 171 -1.68 10.72 10.44
CA ALA A 171 -1.17 9.77 11.43
C ALA A 171 -1.86 9.87 12.81
N LYS A 172 -2.74 10.85 13.01
CA LYS A 172 -3.42 11.14 14.28
C LYS A 172 -4.77 10.44 14.39
N LYS A 173 -4.79 9.12 14.22
CA LYS A 173 -5.99 8.33 14.59
C LYS A 173 -5.61 7.21 15.53
#